data_184f0a42caa79af9eecd6e68a62e6896
#
_entry.id   184f0a42caa79af9eecd6e68a62e6896
#
_cell.length_a   1.000
_cell.length_b   1.000
_cell.length_c   1.000
_cell.angle_alpha   90.00
_cell.angle_beta   90.00
_cell.angle_gamma   90.00
#
_symmetry.space_group_name_H-M   'P 1'
#
loop_
_entity.id
_entity.type
_entity.pdbx_description
1 polymer ?
#
loop_
_entity_poly.entity_id
_entity_poly.type
_entity_poly.pdbx_seq_one_letter_code
_entity_poly.pdbx_strand_id
1 'polypeptide(L)'
;MEYRIGLIHGDGIGPEIVDEAKKVLDAVCEKYGHQFEYTNLLLGGASIDVHGVPLTEETIEEARKCDAVLMGSIGGDAKTSPWYKLSPDKRPEAGLLKIRKSLGLFANLRPAYLYQELKDACPLKEEIIGEGFDMLIMRELTGGLYFGERSTVEENGIKKATDTLTYSEPEIRRIAVRAFDIARKRKKKVTSVDKANVLDSSRLWRAVVEDVAKDYPDVMLEHMLVDNCAMQIVHNPCQFDVVLTENMFGDILSDEASMVAGSIGMLSSASLNETKFGLYEPSHGSAPDIAGKNIANPIATVLSAAMMLRYSLDLDKEAEAVENAVQKILKDGYRTVDIMSEGCKKVSTSEMGDLLVKALE
;
A
#
# COMPACT_ATOMS: atom_id res chain seq x y z
N MET A 1 -11.46 7.54 23.31
CA MET A 1 -9.96 7.53 23.29
C MET A 1 -9.52 8.69 22.42
N GLU A 2 -8.35 9.27 22.71
CA GLU A 2 -7.78 10.35 21.95
C GLU A 2 -6.56 9.84 21.19
N TYR A 3 -6.44 10.20 19.91
CA TYR A 3 -5.33 9.81 19.05
C TYR A 3 -4.89 10.99 18.20
N ARG A 4 -3.60 11.06 17.91
CA ARG A 4 -3.00 12.06 17.02
C ARG A 4 -2.65 11.43 15.68
N ILE A 5 -3.27 11.93 14.61
CA ILE A 5 -3.14 11.41 13.25
C ILE A 5 -2.44 12.43 12.37
N GLY A 6 -1.31 12.06 11.79
CA GLY A 6 -0.67 12.83 10.73
C GLY A 6 -1.45 12.69 9.42
N LEU A 7 -1.79 13.80 8.76
CA LEU A 7 -2.41 13.79 7.44
C LEU A 7 -1.44 14.35 6.41
N ILE A 8 -1.10 13.53 5.43
CA ILE A 8 -0.36 13.93 4.22
C ILE A 8 -1.32 13.85 3.05
N HIS A 9 -1.82 15.00 2.61
CA HIS A 9 -2.72 15.05 1.45
C HIS A 9 -2.00 14.64 0.16
N GLY A 10 -0.71 14.98 0.03
CA GLY A 10 0.11 14.59 -1.11
C GLY A 10 -0.19 15.40 -2.37
N ASP A 11 -0.07 14.74 -3.52
CA ASP A 11 -0.11 15.33 -4.85
C ASP A 11 -1.28 14.78 -5.69
N GLY A 12 -1.65 15.48 -6.75
CA GLY A 12 -2.65 15.03 -7.71
C GLY A 12 -4.03 14.80 -7.10
N ILE A 13 -4.55 13.57 -7.14
CA ILE A 13 -5.82 13.20 -6.53
C ILE A 13 -5.73 13.04 -5.00
N GLY A 14 -4.53 13.08 -4.43
CA GLY A 14 -4.29 12.85 -3.01
C GLY A 14 -5.18 13.66 -2.08
N PRO A 15 -5.30 15.00 -2.25
CA PRO A 15 -6.20 15.82 -1.43
C PRO A 15 -7.65 15.34 -1.44
N GLU A 16 -8.21 15.05 -2.64
CA GLU A 16 -9.60 14.61 -2.79
C GLU A 16 -9.88 13.31 -2.02
N ILE A 17 -9.00 12.32 -2.14
CA ILE A 17 -9.22 10.99 -1.52
C ILE A 17 -8.94 10.98 -0.01
N VAL A 18 -8.00 11.82 0.47
CA VAL A 18 -7.70 11.96 1.90
C VAL A 18 -8.84 12.68 2.62
N ASP A 19 -9.42 13.73 2.00
CA ASP A 19 -10.57 14.43 2.55
C ASP A 19 -11.77 13.48 2.75
N GLU A 20 -12.04 12.59 1.80
CA GLU A 20 -13.10 11.61 1.93
C GLU A 20 -12.80 10.55 3.02
N ALA A 21 -11.56 10.07 3.10
CA ALA A 21 -11.17 9.16 4.18
C ALA A 21 -11.26 9.83 5.56
N LYS A 22 -10.91 11.11 5.66
CA LYS A 22 -11.07 11.90 6.87
C LYS A 22 -12.53 12.02 7.29
N LYS A 23 -13.46 12.29 6.35
CA LYS A 23 -14.91 12.30 6.65
C LYS A 23 -15.37 10.97 7.28
N VAL A 24 -14.91 9.85 6.73
CA VAL A 24 -15.23 8.51 7.26
C VAL A 24 -14.65 8.33 8.67
N LEU A 25 -13.42 8.76 8.93
CA LEU A 25 -12.80 8.71 10.26
C LEU A 25 -13.55 9.60 11.26
N ASP A 26 -13.97 10.80 10.85
CA ASP A 26 -14.77 11.71 11.71
C ASP A 26 -16.12 11.06 12.09
N ALA A 27 -16.79 10.39 11.16
CA ALA A 27 -18.02 9.64 11.42
C ALA A 27 -17.78 8.45 12.38
N VAL A 28 -16.66 7.75 12.24
CA VAL A 28 -16.25 6.71 13.19
C VAL A 28 -16.06 7.30 14.59
N CYS A 29 -15.39 8.45 14.69
CA CYS A 29 -15.18 9.15 15.97
C CYS A 29 -16.52 9.51 16.63
N GLU A 30 -17.47 10.05 15.89
CA GLU A 30 -18.80 10.41 16.38
C GLU A 30 -19.56 9.16 16.88
N LYS A 31 -19.57 8.10 16.06
CA LYS A 31 -20.32 6.86 16.38
C LYS A 31 -19.76 6.12 17.60
N TYR A 32 -18.44 6.05 17.75
CA TYR A 32 -17.78 5.22 18.78
C TYR A 32 -17.22 6.04 19.96
N GLY A 33 -17.34 7.36 19.95
CA GLY A 33 -16.88 8.23 21.03
C GLY A 33 -15.36 8.36 21.11
N HIS A 34 -14.69 8.42 19.97
CA HIS A 34 -13.27 8.73 19.88
C HIS A 34 -13.02 10.21 19.54
N GLN A 35 -11.80 10.65 19.71
CA GLN A 35 -11.35 11.98 19.29
C GLN A 35 -10.02 11.84 18.54
N PHE A 36 -10.01 12.31 17.29
CA PHE A 36 -8.79 12.36 16.46
C PHE A 36 -8.34 13.81 16.32
N GLU A 37 -7.09 14.07 16.73
CA GLU A 37 -6.40 15.32 16.47
C GLU A 37 -5.57 15.17 15.20
N TYR A 38 -5.87 15.97 14.17
CA TYR A 38 -5.20 15.89 12.88
C TYR A 38 -4.08 16.93 12.76
N THR A 39 -2.88 16.46 12.37
CA THR A 39 -1.73 17.30 12.06
C THR A 39 -1.43 17.23 10.57
N ASN A 40 -1.54 18.34 9.86
CA ASN A 40 -1.21 18.40 8.44
C ASN A 40 0.30 18.38 8.24
N LEU A 41 0.76 17.47 7.39
CA LEU A 41 2.16 17.22 7.06
C LEU A 41 2.37 17.39 5.55
N LEU A 42 3.46 18.04 5.15
CA LEU A 42 3.79 18.26 3.74
C LEU A 42 4.82 17.23 3.26
N LEU A 43 4.51 16.56 2.15
CA LEU A 43 5.39 15.60 1.48
C LEU A 43 5.20 15.68 -0.04
N GLY A 44 6.22 15.30 -0.78
CA GLY A 44 6.16 15.22 -2.24
C GLY A 44 6.22 16.58 -2.93
N GLY A 45 5.45 16.74 -3.99
CA GLY A 45 5.35 17.98 -4.75
C GLY A 45 4.83 19.13 -3.92
N ALA A 46 3.83 18.90 -3.07
CA ALA A 46 3.31 19.90 -2.15
C ALA A 46 4.39 20.46 -1.20
N SER A 47 5.32 19.64 -0.74
CA SER A 47 6.47 20.09 0.06
C SER A 47 7.50 20.84 -0.79
N ILE A 48 7.75 20.39 -2.02
CA ILE A 48 8.67 21.08 -2.95
C ILE A 48 8.19 22.51 -3.24
N ASP A 49 6.91 22.69 -3.48
CA ASP A 49 6.32 24.00 -3.80
C ASP A 49 6.44 25.00 -2.66
N VAL A 50 6.42 24.54 -1.40
CA VAL A 50 6.53 25.39 -0.20
C VAL A 50 7.96 25.54 0.29
N HIS A 51 8.72 24.44 0.34
CA HIS A 51 10.02 24.35 1.01
C HIS A 51 11.20 24.14 0.05
N GLY A 52 10.97 23.89 -1.24
CA GLY A 52 12.01 23.58 -2.24
C GLY A 52 12.62 22.20 -2.10
N VAL A 53 12.11 21.35 -1.19
CA VAL A 53 12.54 19.98 -0.94
C VAL A 53 11.32 19.06 -0.76
N PRO A 54 11.41 17.78 -1.17
CA PRO A 54 10.26 16.87 -1.12
C PRO A 54 9.87 16.44 0.30
N LEU A 55 10.74 16.62 1.29
CA LEU A 55 10.48 16.31 2.69
C LEU A 55 11.47 17.07 3.59
N THR A 56 10.95 17.78 4.60
CA THR A 56 11.76 18.46 5.63
C THR A 56 11.98 17.58 6.84
N GLU A 57 13.02 17.87 7.64
CA GLU A 57 13.25 17.19 8.93
C GLU A 57 12.12 17.52 9.93
N GLU A 58 11.57 18.72 9.88
CA GLU A 58 10.45 19.12 10.72
C GLU A 58 9.22 18.22 10.47
N THR A 59 8.88 17.95 9.21
CA THR A 59 7.80 17.02 8.86
C THR A 59 8.02 15.61 9.44
N ILE A 60 9.27 15.12 9.42
CA ILE A 60 9.61 13.82 10.00
C ILE A 60 9.40 13.82 11.52
N GLU A 61 9.86 14.88 12.20
CA GLU A 61 9.72 15.00 13.66
C GLU A 61 8.25 15.14 14.08
N GLU A 62 7.44 15.88 13.33
CA GLU A 62 5.99 15.97 13.59
C GLU A 62 5.28 14.62 13.33
N ALA A 63 5.65 13.91 12.27
CA ALA A 63 5.12 12.57 11.99
C ALA A 63 5.42 11.58 13.15
N ARG A 64 6.60 11.66 13.75
CA ARG A 64 6.98 10.81 14.91
C ARG A 64 6.16 11.08 16.17
N LYS A 65 5.53 12.24 16.28
CA LYS A 65 4.67 12.60 17.43
C LYS A 65 3.24 12.09 17.27
N CYS A 66 2.88 11.62 16.09
CA CYS A 66 1.57 11.05 15.79
C CYS A 66 1.53 9.56 16.18
N ASP A 67 0.32 9.05 16.43
CA ASP A 67 0.09 7.62 16.65
C ASP A 67 0.13 6.85 15.31
N ALA A 68 -0.28 7.51 14.23
CA ALA A 68 -0.22 6.98 12.87
C ALA A 68 -0.24 8.13 11.84
N VAL A 69 0.09 7.82 10.59
CA VAL A 69 0.01 8.76 9.45
C VAL A 69 -0.89 8.18 8.37
N LEU A 70 -1.90 8.94 7.96
CA LEU A 70 -2.70 8.66 6.76
C LEU A 70 -2.20 9.56 5.63
N MET A 71 -1.93 8.97 4.48
CA MET A 71 -1.36 9.66 3.33
C MET A 71 -2.19 9.39 2.07
N GLY A 72 -2.29 10.41 1.22
CA GLY A 72 -2.77 10.27 -0.15
C GLY A 72 -1.65 9.77 -1.08
N SER A 73 -1.65 10.25 -2.30
CA SER A 73 -0.69 9.84 -3.32
C SER A 73 0.42 10.87 -3.50
N ILE A 74 1.60 10.41 -3.91
CA ILE A 74 2.79 11.24 -4.12
C ILE A 74 3.25 11.14 -5.58
N GLY A 75 3.68 12.27 -6.13
CA GLY A 75 4.25 12.33 -7.48
C GLY A 75 3.43 13.17 -8.45
N GLY A 76 3.88 13.25 -9.70
CA GLY A 76 3.24 14.02 -10.76
C GLY A 76 3.47 13.40 -12.14
N ASP A 77 2.97 14.06 -13.18
CA ASP A 77 3.26 13.63 -14.55
C ASP A 77 4.72 13.91 -14.92
N ALA A 78 5.45 12.88 -15.32
CA ALA A 78 6.88 12.96 -15.62
C ALA A 78 7.22 13.91 -16.77
N LYS A 79 6.27 14.23 -17.66
CA LYS A 79 6.48 15.11 -18.84
C LYS A 79 6.11 16.56 -18.53
N THR A 80 5.07 16.80 -17.75
CA THR A 80 4.48 18.13 -17.57
C THR A 80 4.77 18.74 -16.20
N SER A 81 4.99 17.95 -15.15
CA SER A 81 5.24 18.47 -13.81
C SER A 81 6.63 19.11 -13.71
N PRO A 82 6.74 20.32 -13.10
CA PRO A 82 8.01 21.01 -12.93
C PRO A 82 8.99 20.26 -12.01
N TRP A 83 8.51 19.41 -11.13
CA TRP A 83 9.32 18.68 -10.16
C TRP A 83 10.29 17.68 -10.82
N TYR A 84 9.94 17.16 -12.01
CA TYR A 84 10.81 16.21 -12.76
C TYR A 84 11.97 16.88 -13.51
N LYS A 85 12.02 18.22 -13.51
CA LYS A 85 13.21 19.00 -13.94
C LYS A 85 14.30 19.04 -12.87
N LEU A 86 13.94 18.70 -11.62
CA LEU A 86 14.87 18.61 -10.51
C LEU A 86 15.72 17.34 -10.60
N SER A 87 16.87 17.35 -9.91
CA SER A 87 17.67 16.14 -9.73
C SER A 87 16.88 15.04 -9.04
N PRO A 88 17.16 13.75 -9.30
CA PRO A 88 16.36 12.63 -8.75
C PRO A 88 16.19 12.64 -7.22
N ASP A 89 17.21 13.11 -6.50
CA ASP A 89 17.19 13.25 -5.02
C ASP A 89 16.25 14.33 -4.49
N LYS A 90 15.76 15.21 -5.37
CA LYS A 90 14.81 16.30 -5.05
C LYS A 90 13.42 16.10 -5.61
N ARG A 91 13.13 14.98 -6.23
CA ARG A 91 11.81 14.66 -6.77
C ARG A 91 10.87 14.15 -5.67
N PRO A 92 9.55 14.18 -5.88
CA PRO A 92 8.56 13.72 -4.90
C PRO A 92 8.85 12.33 -4.34
N GLU A 93 9.25 11.38 -5.19
CA GLU A 93 9.54 9.99 -4.82
C GLU A 93 10.71 9.87 -3.83
N ALA A 94 11.69 10.76 -3.91
CA ALA A 94 12.80 10.79 -2.96
C ALA A 94 12.31 11.13 -1.54
N GLY A 95 11.31 12.01 -1.41
CA GLY A 95 10.63 12.30 -0.15
C GLY A 95 9.93 11.08 0.43
N LEU A 96 9.22 10.32 -0.43
CA LEU A 96 8.52 9.10 -0.04
C LEU A 96 9.49 8.02 0.47
N LEU A 97 10.59 7.78 -0.23
CA LEU A 97 11.62 6.84 0.21
C LEU A 97 12.26 7.30 1.53
N LYS A 98 12.53 8.62 1.67
CA LYS A 98 13.13 9.20 2.87
C LYS A 98 12.22 9.04 4.09
N ILE A 99 10.92 9.34 4.00
CA ILE A 99 9.99 9.23 5.15
C ILE A 99 9.84 7.77 5.60
N ARG A 100 9.72 6.82 4.67
CA ARG A 100 9.64 5.39 4.97
C ARG A 100 10.87 4.91 5.75
N LYS A 101 12.06 5.29 5.29
CA LYS A 101 13.33 4.97 5.96
C LYS A 101 13.45 5.65 7.33
N SER A 102 13.13 6.95 7.42
CA SER A 102 13.26 7.73 8.66
C SER A 102 12.32 7.27 9.77
N LEU A 103 11.16 6.73 9.42
CA LEU A 103 10.18 6.18 10.36
C LEU A 103 10.34 4.66 10.58
N GLY A 104 11.32 4.03 9.92
CA GLY A 104 11.58 2.60 10.06
C GLY A 104 10.48 1.69 9.53
N LEU A 105 9.76 2.12 8.50
CA LEU A 105 8.60 1.42 7.95
C LEU A 105 9.04 0.30 7.00
N PHE A 106 9.38 -0.86 7.55
CA PHE A 106 9.96 -1.95 6.76
C PHE A 106 8.94 -2.95 6.22
N ALA A 107 7.76 -3.08 6.87
CA ALA A 107 6.75 -4.06 6.51
C ALA A 107 5.59 -3.39 5.77
N ASN A 108 5.51 -3.57 4.46
CA ASN A 108 4.42 -3.03 3.66
C ASN A 108 3.40 -4.14 3.37
N LEU A 109 2.19 -3.94 3.85
CA LEU A 109 1.04 -4.83 3.72
C LEU A 109 0.17 -4.32 2.58
N ARG A 110 -0.03 -5.12 1.55
CA ARG A 110 -0.86 -4.84 0.37
C ARG A 110 -1.88 -5.96 0.18
N PRO A 111 -3.09 -5.87 0.78
CA PRO A 111 -4.13 -6.84 0.57
C PRO A 111 -4.70 -6.73 -0.86
N ALA A 112 -4.85 -7.85 -1.54
CA ALA A 112 -5.57 -7.96 -2.80
C ALA A 112 -6.77 -8.89 -2.56
N TYR A 113 -7.93 -8.28 -2.48
CA TYR A 113 -9.21 -8.94 -2.21
C TYR A 113 -10.18 -8.70 -3.35
N LEU A 114 -10.75 -9.77 -3.89
CA LEU A 114 -11.79 -9.68 -4.91
C LEU A 114 -13.16 -9.65 -4.23
N TYR A 115 -13.81 -8.47 -4.26
CA TYR A 115 -15.19 -8.32 -3.83
C TYR A 115 -16.13 -9.03 -4.79
N GLN A 116 -17.11 -9.76 -4.27
CA GLN A 116 -18.10 -10.47 -5.09
C GLN A 116 -18.86 -9.51 -6.03
N GLU A 117 -19.09 -8.29 -5.55
CA GLU A 117 -19.77 -7.20 -6.24
C GLU A 117 -18.93 -6.59 -7.36
N LEU A 118 -17.63 -6.92 -7.43
CA LEU A 118 -16.69 -6.43 -8.44
C LEU A 118 -16.16 -7.55 -9.35
N LYS A 119 -16.75 -8.73 -9.32
CA LYS A 119 -16.34 -9.84 -10.19
C LYS A 119 -16.28 -9.46 -11.67
N ASP A 120 -17.23 -8.65 -12.13
CA ASP A 120 -17.28 -8.18 -13.52
C ASP A 120 -16.11 -7.25 -13.91
N ALA A 121 -15.46 -6.61 -12.92
CA ALA A 121 -14.26 -5.79 -13.13
C ALA A 121 -12.97 -6.63 -13.16
N CYS A 122 -13.01 -7.88 -12.68
CA CYS A 122 -11.88 -8.81 -12.71
C CYS A 122 -11.64 -9.26 -14.16
N PRO A 123 -10.41 -9.15 -14.70
CA PRO A 123 -10.11 -9.56 -16.08
C PRO A 123 -10.00 -11.08 -16.24
N LEU A 124 -10.02 -11.83 -15.15
CA LEU A 124 -9.90 -13.29 -15.18
C LEU A 124 -11.26 -13.96 -15.38
N LYS A 125 -11.23 -15.15 -15.95
CA LYS A 125 -12.42 -15.98 -16.12
C LYS A 125 -12.97 -16.46 -14.77
N GLU A 126 -14.29 -16.63 -14.67
CA GLU A 126 -14.95 -17.11 -13.46
C GLU A 126 -14.40 -18.46 -12.95
N GLU A 127 -14.04 -19.36 -13.85
CA GLU A 127 -13.44 -20.66 -13.51
C GLU A 127 -12.08 -20.55 -12.80
N ILE A 128 -11.36 -19.43 -12.97
CA ILE A 128 -10.07 -19.14 -12.31
C ILE A 128 -10.28 -18.50 -10.95
N ILE A 129 -11.23 -17.57 -10.85
CA ILE A 129 -11.47 -16.83 -9.60
C ILE A 129 -12.41 -17.55 -8.63
N GLY A 130 -13.22 -18.50 -9.11
CA GLY A 130 -14.18 -19.25 -8.30
C GLY A 130 -15.09 -18.33 -7.47
N GLU A 131 -15.06 -18.50 -6.15
CA GLU A 131 -15.79 -17.64 -5.21
C GLU A 131 -15.03 -16.35 -4.82
N GLY A 132 -13.90 -16.06 -5.48
CA GLY A 132 -13.03 -14.94 -5.18
C GLY A 132 -11.74 -15.35 -4.48
N PHE A 133 -10.85 -14.41 -4.28
CA PHE A 133 -9.59 -14.63 -3.59
C PHE A 133 -9.34 -13.52 -2.56
N ASP A 134 -8.54 -13.87 -1.57
CA ASP A 134 -8.04 -12.98 -0.53
C ASP A 134 -6.58 -13.34 -0.29
N MET A 135 -5.67 -12.53 -0.83
CA MET A 135 -4.24 -12.64 -0.63
C MET A 135 -3.66 -11.36 -0.03
N LEU A 136 -2.62 -11.49 0.76
CA LEU A 136 -1.86 -10.39 1.33
C LEU A 136 -0.42 -10.43 0.81
N ILE A 137 -0.01 -9.42 0.06
CA ILE A 137 1.40 -9.26 -0.31
C ILE A 137 2.11 -8.50 0.80
N MET A 138 3.08 -9.17 1.41
CA MET A 138 3.96 -8.66 2.44
C MET A 138 5.31 -8.31 1.80
N ARG A 139 5.49 -7.01 1.51
CA ARG A 139 6.67 -6.45 0.84
C ARG A 139 7.63 -5.88 1.87
N GLU A 140 8.89 -6.30 1.85
CA GLU A 140 9.96 -5.57 2.54
C GLU A 140 10.12 -4.20 1.85
N LEU A 141 10.19 -3.10 2.63
CA LEU A 141 10.01 -1.76 2.06
C LEU A 141 11.24 -0.86 2.15
N THR A 142 12.25 -1.20 2.96
CA THR A 142 13.37 -0.30 3.29
C THR A 142 14.74 -0.81 2.88
N GLY A 143 14.78 -1.93 2.18
CA GLY A 143 15.99 -2.56 1.65
C GLY A 143 15.96 -2.76 0.13
N GLY A 144 16.85 -3.59 -0.33
CA GLY A 144 16.93 -4.05 -1.72
C GLY A 144 17.41 -3.00 -2.71
N LEU A 145 16.97 -3.17 -3.97
CA LEU A 145 17.42 -2.37 -5.10
C LEU A 145 17.11 -0.87 -4.96
N TYR A 146 15.98 -0.51 -4.34
CA TYR A 146 15.54 0.88 -4.21
C TYR A 146 16.37 1.69 -3.21
N PHE A 147 17.07 1.03 -2.29
CA PHE A 147 17.90 1.65 -1.27
C PHE A 147 19.40 1.34 -1.41
N GLY A 148 19.77 0.54 -2.41
CA GLY A 148 21.14 0.20 -2.71
C GLY A 148 21.95 1.35 -3.34
N GLU A 149 23.25 1.14 -3.40
CA GLU A 149 24.15 2.08 -4.08
C GLU A 149 23.85 2.12 -5.58
N ARG A 150 23.88 3.32 -6.13
CA ARG A 150 23.62 3.54 -7.55
C ARG A 150 24.61 4.56 -8.14
N SER A 151 25.01 4.33 -9.36
CA SER A 151 25.92 5.24 -10.08
C SER A 151 25.68 5.21 -11.58
N THR A 152 25.96 6.33 -12.23
CA THR A 152 26.09 6.39 -13.70
C THR A 152 27.44 7.01 -14.01
N VAL A 153 28.31 6.25 -14.66
CA VAL A 153 29.64 6.67 -15.07
C VAL A 153 29.74 6.69 -16.60
N GLU A 154 30.64 7.52 -17.13
CA GLU A 154 30.93 7.55 -18.55
C GLU A 154 32.40 7.15 -18.76
N GLU A 155 32.64 6.07 -19.49
CA GLU A 155 33.94 5.53 -19.82
C GLU A 155 34.06 5.41 -21.36
N ASN A 156 35.07 6.06 -21.95
CA ASN A 156 35.29 6.05 -23.40
C ASN A 156 34.06 6.49 -24.23
N GLY A 157 33.28 7.46 -23.74
CA GLY A 157 32.05 7.93 -24.39
C GLY A 157 30.85 7.01 -24.25
N ILE A 158 30.97 5.94 -23.47
CA ILE A 158 29.87 4.99 -23.19
C ILE A 158 29.37 5.19 -21.76
N LYS A 159 28.08 5.45 -21.62
CA LYS A 159 27.43 5.54 -20.30
C LYS A 159 27.09 4.15 -19.74
N LYS A 160 27.47 3.93 -18.49
CA LYS A 160 27.17 2.71 -17.73
C LYS A 160 26.47 3.08 -16.44
N ALA A 161 25.28 2.56 -16.23
CA ALA A 161 24.50 2.70 -14.98
C ALA A 161 24.57 1.40 -14.18
N THR A 162 24.67 1.53 -12.86
CA THR A 162 24.71 0.40 -11.93
C THR A 162 23.77 0.71 -10.75
N ASP A 163 22.91 -0.26 -10.42
CA ASP A 163 22.12 -0.30 -9.20
C ASP A 163 22.45 -1.59 -8.45
N THR A 164 22.64 -1.48 -7.13
CA THR A 164 23.07 -2.61 -6.29
C THR A 164 21.90 -3.10 -5.44
N LEU A 165 21.57 -4.39 -5.56
CA LEU A 165 20.59 -5.06 -4.71
C LEU A 165 21.31 -5.68 -3.51
N THR A 166 20.95 -5.23 -2.30
CA THR A 166 21.55 -5.72 -1.06
C THR A 166 20.48 -6.01 -0.01
N TYR A 167 20.59 -7.17 0.64
CA TYR A 167 19.82 -7.55 1.82
C TYR A 167 20.74 -8.15 2.87
N SER A 168 20.49 -7.80 4.13
CA SER A 168 21.12 -8.41 5.30
C SER A 168 20.17 -9.40 5.98
N GLU A 169 20.72 -10.36 6.73
CA GLU A 169 19.93 -11.34 7.50
C GLU A 169 18.90 -10.67 8.44
N PRO A 170 19.23 -9.62 9.23
CA PRO A 170 18.25 -8.96 10.09
C PRO A 170 17.06 -8.35 9.34
N GLU A 171 17.28 -7.77 8.15
CA GLU A 171 16.22 -7.18 7.33
C GLU A 171 15.25 -8.25 6.83
N ILE A 172 15.77 -9.39 6.40
CA ILE A 172 14.95 -10.52 5.94
C ILE A 172 14.20 -11.13 7.13
N ARG A 173 14.88 -11.33 8.27
CA ARG A 173 14.31 -11.96 9.46
C ARG A 173 13.12 -11.18 10.00
N ARG A 174 13.23 -9.85 10.13
CA ARG A 174 12.15 -9.01 10.68
C ARG A 174 10.88 -9.06 9.84
N ILE A 175 10.99 -9.05 8.50
CA ILE A 175 9.82 -9.13 7.64
C ILE A 175 9.25 -10.55 7.58
N ALA A 176 10.09 -11.58 7.62
CA ALA A 176 9.65 -12.97 7.69
C ALA A 176 8.82 -13.23 8.96
N VAL A 177 9.32 -12.84 10.15
CA VAL A 177 8.58 -12.96 11.42
C VAL A 177 7.20 -12.31 11.30
N ARG A 178 7.11 -11.08 10.77
CA ARG A 178 5.81 -10.40 10.57
C ARG A 178 4.89 -11.17 9.62
N ALA A 179 5.42 -11.73 8.54
CA ALA A 179 4.63 -12.52 7.59
C ALA A 179 4.06 -13.79 8.23
N PHE A 180 4.85 -14.51 9.00
CA PHE A 180 4.39 -15.71 9.71
C PHE A 180 3.38 -15.39 10.81
N ASP A 181 3.58 -14.31 11.59
CA ASP A 181 2.63 -13.85 12.62
C ASP A 181 1.26 -13.52 12.00
N ILE A 182 1.25 -12.85 10.85
CA ILE A 182 0.01 -12.53 10.13
C ILE A 182 -0.61 -13.79 9.53
N ALA A 183 0.17 -14.68 8.94
CA ALA A 183 -0.33 -15.94 8.37
C ALA A 183 -1.03 -16.80 9.42
N ARG A 184 -0.56 -16.82 10.68
CA ARG A 184 -1.23 -17.52 11.80
C ARG A 184 -2.67 -17.06 12.04
N LYS A 185 -2.94 -15.78 11.77
CA LYS A 185 -4.28 -15.16 11.91
C LYS A 185 -5.14 -15.30 10.65
N ARG A 186 -4.57 -15.84 9.56
CA ARG A 186 -5.20 -16.06 8.27
C ARG A 186 -5.32 -17.55 7.95
N LYS A 187 -5.02 -17.94 6.73
CA LYS A 187 -5.14 -19.35 6.24
C LYS A 187 -3.89 -20.21 6.55
N LYS A 188 -2.95 -19.66 7.35
CA LYS A 188 -1.72 -20.35 7.80
C LYS A 188 -0.79 -20.81 6.67
N LYS A 189 -0.68 -20.02 5.60
CA LYS A 189 0.23 -20.29 4.49
C LYS A 189 1.08 -19.05 4.17
N VAL A 190 2.39 -19.24 4.04
CA VAL A 190 3.34 -18.25 3.53
C VAL A 190 3.93 -18.77 2.23
N THR A 191 3.79 -18.02 1.14
CA THR A 191 4.51 -18.23 -0.11
C THR A 191 5.65 -17.21 -0.17
N SER A 192 6.88 -17.68 0.10
CA SER A 192 8.08 -16.85 0.00
C SER A 192 8.54 -16.76 -1.44
N VAL A 193 8.58 -15.53 -1.98
CA VAL A 193 8.89 -15.27 -3.38
C VAL A 193 10.28 -14.68 -3.52
N ASP A 194 11.09 -15.29 -4.38
CA ASP A 194 12.49 -14.94 -4.59
C ASP A 194 12.98 -15.23 -6.03
N LYS A 195 14.26 -15.00 -6.31
CA LYS A 195 14.95 -15.40 -7.54
C LYS A 195 16.21 -16.22 -7.20
N ALA A 196 16.11 -17.17 -6.29
CA ALA A 196 17.23 -17.93 -5.73
C ALA A 196 18.02 -18.75 -6.76
N ASN A 197 17.40 -19.09 -7.90
CA ASN A 197 18.11 -19.75 -9.00
C ASN A 197 19.18 -18.87 -9.67
N VAL A 198 19.14 -17.53 -9.45
CA VAL A 198 20.07 -16.58 -10.07
C VAL A 198 20.80 -15.72 -9.05
N LEU A 199 20.08 -15.14 -8.06
CA LEU A 199 20.58 -14.08 -7.18
C LEU A 199 21.09 -14.62 -5.83
N ASP A 200 22.26 -14.12 -5.39
CA ASP A 200 22.79 -14.45 -4.06
C ASP A 200 21.93 -13.87 -2.93
N SER A 201 21.42 -12.64 -3.09
CA SER A 201 20.48 -12.03 -2.15
C SER A 201 19.22 -12.86 -1.94
N SER A 202 18.69 -13.47 -3.02
CA SER A 202 17.53 -14.35 -2.95
C SER A 202 17.86 -15.72 -2.31
N ARG A 203 19.07 -16.23 -2.49
CA ARG A 203 19.53 -17.44 -1.77
C ARG A 203 19.63 -17.20 -0.26
N LEU A 204 20.16 -16.03 0.15
CA LEU A 204 20.16 -15.63 1.55
C LEU A 204 18.74 -15.45 2.07
N TRP A 205 17.87 -14.78 1.29
CA TRP A 205 16.44 -14.62 1.62
C TRP A 205 15.79 -15.95 1.96
N ARG A 206 15.91 -16.93 1.08
CA ARG A 206 15.34 -18.26 1.26
C ARG A 206 15.86 -18.94 2.52
N ALA A 207 17.17 -18.95 2.74
CA ALA A 207 17.78 -19.55 3.91
C ALA A 207 17.30 -18.95 5.23
N VAL A 208 17.16 -17.62 5.29
CA VAL A 208 16.66 -16.92 6.50
C VAL A 208 15.17 -17.20 6.72
N VAL A 209 14.36 -17.20 5.66
CA VAL A 209 12.93 -17.51 5.77
C VAL A 209 12.72 -18.95 6.23
N GLU A 210 13.50 -19.92 5.73
CA GLU A 210 13.48 -21.31 6.20
C GLU A 210 13.88 -21.44 7.67
N ASP A 211 14.83 -20.62 8.13
CA ASP A 211 15.23 -20.61 9.54
C ASP A 211 14.12 -20.05 10.43
N VAL A 212 13.50 -18.95 10.07
CA VAL A 212 12.34 -18.38 10.78
C VAL A 212 11.17 -19.36 10.82
N ALA A 213 10.89 -20.07 9.73
CA ALA A 213 9.78 -21.04 9.64
C ALA A 213 9.84 -22.13 10.70
N LYS A 214 11.02 -22.47 11.24
CA LYS A 214 11.18 -23.46 12.32
C LYS A 214 10.43 -23.08 13.60
N ASP A 215 10.23 -21.77 13.84
CA ASP A 215 9.49 -21.23 14.99
C ASP A 215 7.97 -21.21 14.74
N TYR A 216 7.55 -21.55 13.52
CA TYR A 216 6.15 -21.51 13.06
C TYR A 216 5.69 -22.86 12.45
N PRO A 217 5.77 -23.99 13.20
CA PRO A 217 5.46 -25.31 12.66
C PRO A 217 3.98 -25.48 12.26
N ASP A 218 3.13 -24.57 12.66
CA ASP A 218 1.69 -24.51 12.35
C ASP A 218 1.38 -23.69 11.08
N VAL A 219 2.39 -23.11 10.42
CA VAL A 219 2.26 -22.34 9.18
C VAL A 219 2.98 -23.06 8.05
N MET A 220 2.28 -23.31 6.95
CA MET A 220 2.87 -23.89 5.74
C MET A 220 3.78 -22.87 5.05
N LEU A 221 5.03 -23.23 4.80
CA LEU A 221 5.95 -22.47 3.97
C LEU A 221 6.08 -23.12 2.59
N GLU A 222 5.93 -22.30 1.55
CA GLU A 222 6.22 -22.66 0.16
C GLU A 222 7.15 -21.62 -0.45
N HIS A 223 8.12 -22.06 -1.26
CA HIS A 223 8.98 -21.15 -2.04
C HIS A 223 8.54 -21.10 -3.49
N MET A 224 8.51 -19.90 -4.06
CA MET A 224 8.17 -19.70 -5.46
C MET A 224 9.14 -18.70 -6.11
N LEU A 225 9.61 -18.99 -7.33
CA LEU A 225 10.36 -18.00 -8.10
C LEU A 225 9.44 -16.89 -8.55
N VAL A 226 9.92 -15.64 -8.56
CA VAL A 226 9.11 -14.44 -8.83
C VAL A 226 8.40 -14.48 -10.19
N ASP A 227 9.07 -14.96 -11.22
CA ASP A 227 8.47 -15.14 -12.55
C ASP A 227 7.33 -16.16 -12.56
N ASN A 228 7.46 -17.26 -11.79
CA ASN A 228 6.37 -18.20 -11.61
C ASN A 228 5.24 -17.59 -10.76
N CYS A 229 5.57 -16.82 -9.72
CA CYS A 229 4.56 -16.16 -8.90
C CYS A 229 3.69 -15.20 -9.74
N ALA A 230 4.29 -14.39 -10.60
CA ALA A 230 3.56 -13.54 -11.52
C ALA A 230 2.60 -14.34 -12.42
N MET A 231 3.05 -15.45 -13.00
CA MET A 231 2.16 -16.33 -13.77
C MET A 231 1.03 -16.91 -12.91
N GLN A 232 1.31 -17.31 -11.67
CA GLN A 232 0.36 -17.95 -10.77
C GLN A 232 -0.68 -16.98 -10.20
N ILE A 233 -0.35 -15.69 -10.01
CA ILE A 233 -1.33 -14.66 -9.64
C ILE A 233 -2.43 -14.57 -10.69
N VAL A 234 -2.10 -14.69 -11.97
CA VAL A 234 -3.07 -14.66 -13.07
C VAL A 234 -3.75 -16.02 -13.27
N HIS A 235 -3.01 -17.13 -13.09
CA HIS A 235 -3.51 -18.48 -13.41
C HIS A 235 -4.33 -19.11 -12.27
N ASN A 236 -3.95 -18.89 -11.02
CA ASN A 236 -4.60 -19.45 -9.83
C ASN A 236 -4.40 -18.56 -8.60
N PRO A 237 -5.03 -17.36 -8.54
CA PRO A 237 -4.87 -16.42 -7.42
C PRO A 237 -5.37 -17.00 -6.08
N CYS A 238 -6.32 -17.93 -6.11
CA CYS A 238 -6.94 -18.53 -4.92
C CYS A 238 -5.96 -19.37 -4.08
N GLN A 239 -4.82 -19.78 -4.64
CA GLN A 239 -3.83 -20.60 -3.92
C GLN A 239 -3.04 -19.79 -2.87
N PHE A 240 -3.03 -18.47 -2.96
CA PHE A 240 -2.25 -17.59 -2.10
C PHE A 240 -2.99 -17.21 -0.81
N ASP A 241 -2.21 -17.03 0.25
CA ASP A 241 -2.64 -16.41 1.51
C ASP A 241 -1.73 -15.22 1.83
N VAL A 242 -0.53 -15.45 2.37
CA VAL A 242 0.49 -14.43 2.55
C VAL A 242 1.63 -14.66 1.56
N VAL A 243 1.89 -13.68 0.70
CA VAL A 243 2.99 -13.67 -0.26
C VAL A 243 4.10 -12.78 0.29
N LEU A 244 5.18 -13.40 0.76
CA LEU A 244 6.32 -12.71 1.35
C LEU A 244 7.38 -12.41 0.29
N THR A 245 7.75 -11.15 0.10
CA THR A 245 8.69 -10.73 -0.96
C THR A 245 9.65 -9.64 -0.51
N GLU A 246 10.78 -9.54 -1.26
CA GLU A 246 11.64 -8.38 -1.23
C GLU A 246 10.98 -7.16 -1.89
N ASN A 247 11.64 -5.98 -1.82
CA ASN A 247 11.08 -4.69 -2.16
C ASN A 247 10.57 -4.60 -3.62
N MET A 248 11.45 -4.81 -4.59
CA MET A 248 11.11 -4.62 -6.01
C MET A 248 10.09 -5.67 -6.50
N PHE A 249 10.26 -6.94 -6.11
CA PHE A 249 9.31 -7.99 -6.49
C PHE A 249 7.94 -7.75 -5.88
N GLY A 250 7.90 -7.30 -4.62
CA GLY A 250 6.66 -6.96 -3.94
C GLY A 250 5.92 -5.79 -4.58
N ASP A 251 6.65 -4.81 -5.11
CA ASP A 251 6.08 -3.68 -5.84
C ASP A 251 5.35 -4.17 -7.10
N ILE A 252 6.05 -4.93 -7.94
CA ILE A 252 5.52 -5.43 -9.21
C ILE A 252 4.34 -6.39 -9.00
N LEU A 253 4.51 -7.38 -8.11
CA LEU A 253 3.49 -8.39 -7.87
C LEU A 253 2.22 -7.82 -7.23
N SER A 254 2.34 -6.80 -6.38
CA SER A 254 1.16 -6.17 -5.77
C SER A 254 0.36 -5.34 -6.78
N ASP A 255 1.01 -4.68 -7.73
CA ASP A 255 0.33 -3.96 -8.80
C ASP A 255 -0.39 -4.94 -9.75
N GLU A 256 0.25 -6.06 -10.08
CA GLU A 256 -0.39 -7.15 -10.83
C GLU A 256 -1.62 -7.71 -10.09
N ALA A 257 -1.47 -8.02 -8.79
CA ALA A 257 -2.56 -8.52 -7.97
C ALA A 257 -3.73 -7.51 -7.87
N SER A 258 -3.44 -6.21 -7.87
CA SER A 258 -4.46 -5.17 -7.86
C SER A 258 -5.33 -5.18 -9.11
N MET A 259 -4.71 -5.36 -10.27
CA MET A 259 -5.43 -5.44 -11.55
C MET A 259 -6.27 -6.72 -11.63
N VAL A 260 -5.79 -7.82 -11.08
CA VAL A 260 -6.56 -9.06 -10.96
C VAL A 260 -7.74 -8.90 -10.00
N ALA A 261 -7.63 -8.08 -8.96
CA ALA A 261 -8.72 -7.75 -8.04
C ALA A 261 -9.76 -6.76 -8.64
N GLY A 262 -9.54 -6.26 -9.85
CA GLY A 262 -10.50 -5.45 -10.61
C GLY A 262 -10.20 -3.96 -10.68
N SER A 263 -9.53 -3.35 -9.71
CA SER A 263 -9.08 -1.95 -9.77
C SER A 263 -8.02 -1.63 -8.73
N ILE A 264 -7.01 -0.89 -9.13
CA ILE A 264 -6.00 -0.31 -8.23
C ILE A 264 -6.63 0.69 -7.24
N GLY A 265 -7.77 1.30 -7.58
CA GLY A 265 -8.56 2.18 -6.71
C GLY A 265 -9.21 1.48 -5.51
N MET A 266 -9.11 0.15 -5.45
CA MET A 266 -9.58 -0.67 -4.33
C MET A 266 -8.44 -1.14 -3.41
N LEU A 267 -7.18 -0.92 -3.79
CA LEU A 267 -6.02 -1.49 -3.11
C LEU A 267 -5.49 -0.57 -2.02
N SER A 268 -5.81 -0.91 -0.77
CA SER A 268 -5.24 -0.29 0.43
C SER A 268 -3.82 -0.74 0.71
N SER A 269 -3.09 0.01 1.52
CA SER A 269 -1.74 -0.35 1.94
C SER A 269 -1.44 0.18 3.34
N ALA A 270 -0.65 -0.58 4.10
CA ALA A 270 -0.10 -0.20 5.39
C ALA A 270 1.41 -0.42 5.38
N SER A 271 2.17 0.57 5.79
CA SER A 271 3.62 0.47 6.00
C SER A 271 3.90 0.55 7.49
N LEU A 272 4.37 -0.53 8.10
CA LEU A 272 4.53 -0.69 9.54
C LEU A 272 6.00 -0.74 9.94
N ASN A 273 6.30 -0.23 11.14
CA ASN A 273 7.60 -0.42 11.79
C ASN A 273 7.56 -1.54 12.84
N GLU A 274 8.56 -1.60 13.71
CA GLU A 274 8.65 -2.60 14.78
C GLU A 274 7.62 -2.38 15.91
N THR A 275 7.07 -1.16 16.00
CA THR A 275 6.04 -0.81 17.00
C THR A 275 4.63 -0.92 16.40
N LYS A 276 3.67 -0.19 16.95
CA LYS A 276 2.33 -0.03 16.37
C LYS A 276 2.25 1.11 15.35
N PHE A 277 3.27 1.95 15.27
CA PHE A 277 3.27 3.07 14.33
C PHE A 277 3.27 2.58 12.89
N GLY A 278 2.43 3.21 12.07
CA GLY A 278 2.30 2.94 10.64
C GLY A 278 2.00 4.17 9.82
N LEU A 279 2.31 4.07 8.53
CA LEU A 279 1.89 4.98 7.48
C LEU A 279 0.95 4.22 6.53
N TYR A 280 -0.21 4.80 6.27
CA TYR A 280 -1.32 4.18 5.56
C TYR A 280 -1.64 5.00 4.31
N GLU A 281 -1.58 4.37 3.16
CA GLU A 281 -1.71 5.02 1.86
C GLU A 281 -2.39 4.11 0.84
N PRO A 282 -3.13 4.63 -0.16
CA PRO A 282 -3.55 3.79 -1.28
C PRO A 282 -2.33 3.33 -2.08
N SER A 283 -2.41 2.18 -2.72
CA SER A 283 -1.29 1.65 -3.54
C SER A 283 -1.17 2.33 -4.90
N HIS A 284 -2.19 3.08 -5.34
CA HIS A 284 -2.16 3.80 -6.62
C HIS A 284 -1.35 5.11 -6.55
N GLY A 285 -0.95 5.62 -7.71
CA GLY A 285 -0.27 6.91 -7.85
C GLY A 285 -1.19 8.14 -7.77
N SER A 286 -0.63 9.29 -8.07
CA SER A 286 -1.28 10.61 -7.94
C SER A 286 -2.29 10.96 -9.06
N ALA A 287 -2.34 10.19 -10.15
CA ALA A 287 -3.26 10.36 -11.27
C ALA A 287 -3.53 11.84 -11.64
N PRO A 288 -2.48 12.60 -12.02
CA PRO A 288 -2.59 14.05 -12.21
C PRO A 288 -3.55 14.46 -13.34
N ASP A 289 -3.83 13.55 -14.26
CA ASP A 289 -4.76 13.73 -15.37
C ASP A 289 -6.23 13.83 -14.92
N ILE A 290 -6.59 13.28 -13.76
CA ILE A 290 -7.94 13.33 -13.20
C ILE A 290 -8.04 14.17 -11.91
N ALA A 291 -6.95 14.75 -11.43
CA ALA A 291 -6.92 15.60 -10.25
C ALA A 291 -7.87 16.79 -10.38
N GLY A 292 -8.62 17.10 -9.32
CA GLY A 292 -9.62 18.19 -9.27
C GLY A 292 -10.90 17.92 -10.05
N LYS A 293 -11.07 16.72 -10.64
CA LYS A 293 -12.28 16.38 -11.41
C LYS A 293 -13.37 15.68 -10.59
N ASN A 294 -13.10 15.39 -9.33
CA ASN A 294 -14.04 14.71 -8.42
C ASN A 294 -14.53 13.35 -8.97
N ILE A 295 -13.64 12.60 -9.61
CA ILE A 295 -13.97 11.28 -10.21
C ILE A 295 -13.07 10.15 -9.70
N ALA A 296 -12.04 10.47 -8.88
CA ALA A 296 -11.15 9.48 -8.29
C ALA A 296 -11.91 8.57 -7.30
N ASN A 297 -11.52 7.31 -7.24
CA ASN A 297 -12.08 6.35 -6.28
C ASN A 297 -11.39 6.55 -4.90
N PRO A 298 -12.11 6.94 -3.83
CA PRO A 298 -11.51 7.15 -2.51
C PRO A 298 -11.41 5.85 -1.68
N ILE A 299 -11.97 4.72 -2.16
CA ILE A 299 -12.14 3.50 -1.35
C ILE A 299 -10.79 2.94 -0.89
N ALA A 300 -9.76 2.96 -1.73
CA ALA A 300 -8.43 2.49 -1.33
C ALA A 300 -7.88 3.27 -0.11
N THR A 301 -8.06 4.59 -0.08
CA THR A 301 -7.63 5.43 1.05
C THR A 301 -8.50 5.19 2.29
N VAL A 302 -9.81 5.01 2.11
CA VAL A 302 -10.73 4.65 3.20
C VAL A 302 -10.39 3.29 3.80
N LEU A 303 -10.08 2.29 2.97
CA LEU A 303 -9.62 0.98 3.44
C LEU A 303 -8.23 1.05 4.10
N SER A 304 -7.35 1.95 3.63
CA SER A 304 -6.08 2.22 4.30
C SER A 304 -6.31 2.84 5.68
N ALA A 305 -7.29 3.73 5.82
CA ALA A 305 -7.72 4.26 7.12
C ALA A 305 -8.30 3.14 8.03
N ALA A 306 -9.05 2.18 7.49
CA ALA A 306 -9.49 1.01 8.24
C ALA A 306 -8.30 0.16 8.74
N MET A 307 -7.27 -0.04 7.90
CA MET A 307 -6.02 -0.69 8.34
C MET A 307 -5.34 0.11 9.45
N MET A 308 -5.34 1.45 9.40
CA MET A 308 -4.81 2.32 10.47
C MET A 308 -5.55 2.09 11.78
N LEU A 309 -6.88 2.08 11.76
CA LEU A 309 -7.71 1.79 12.94
C LEU A 309 -7.34 0.44 13.56
N ARG A 310 -7.13 -0.60 12.74
CA ARG A 310 -6.80 -1.96 13.19
C ARG A 310 -5.38 -2.11 13.69
N TYR A 311 -4.38 -1.68 12.92
CA TYR A 311 -2.97 -2.03 13.17
C TYR A 311 -2.24 -1.04 14.09
N SER A 312 -2.57 0.26 14.02
CA SER A 312 -1.93 1.28 14.87
C SER A 312 -2.74 1.61 16.12
N LEU A 313 -4.09 1.63 16.01
CA LEU A 313 -4.94 2.17 17.06
C LEU A 313 -5.66 1.07 17.88
N ASP A 314 -5.55 -0.22 17.51
CA ASP A 314 -6.26 -1.38 18.11
C ASP A 314 -7.80 -1.21 18.13
N LEU A 315 -8.34 -0.58 17.12
CA LEU A 315 -9.77 -0.29 16.93
C LEU A 315 -10.38 -1.26 15.89
N ASP A 316 -10.37 -2.58 16.21
CA ASP A 316 -10.80 -3.62 15.27
C ASP A 316 -12.28 -3.50 14.89
N LYS A 317 -13.18 -3.12 15.83
CA LYS A 317 -14.60 -2.97 15.55
C LYS A 317 -14.90 -1.81 14.62
N GLU A 318 -14.17 -0.72 14.80
CA GLU A 318 -14.26 0.48 13.99
C GLU A 318 -13.73 0.21 12.58
N ALA A 319 -12.62 -0.52 12.47
CA ALA A 319 -12.07 -0.97 11.19
C ALA A 319 -13.07 -1.86 10.45
N GLU A 320 -13.64 -2.86 11.11
CA GLU A 320 -14.66 -3.75 10.54
C GLU A 320 -15.92 -2.98 10.09
N ALA A 321 -16.33 -1.96 10.85
CA ALA A 321 -17.47 -1.12 10.46
C ALA A 321 -17.20 -0.36 9.16
N VAL A 322 -15.98 0.17 8.97
CA VAL A 322 -15.58 0.84 7.72
C VAL A 322 -15.55 -0.16 6.56
N GLU A 323 -14.97 -1.33 6.73
CA GLU A 323 -14.93 -2.38 5.72
C GLU A 323 -16.33 -2.85 5.31
N ASN A 324 -17.23 -3.04 6.29
CA ASN A 324 -18.62 -3.38 6.06
C ASN A 324 -19.38 -2.27 5.33
N ALA A 325 -19.10 -0.99 5.63
CA ALA A 325 -19.69 0.14 4.92
C ALA A 325 -19.27 0.12 3.44
N VAL A 326 -18.00 -0.14 3.14
CA VAL A 326 -17.52 -0.30 1.75
C VAL A 326 -18.27 -1.44 1.05
N GLN A 327 -18.35 -2.62 1.67
CA GLN A 327 -19.06 -3.76 1.09
C GLN A 327 -20.55 -3.46 0.84
N LYS A 328 -21.21 -2.79 1.80
CA LYS A 328 -22.61 -2.39 1.65
C LYS A 328 -22.83 -1.46 0.47
N ILE A 329 -21.99 -0.43 0.29
CA ILE A 329 -22.09 0.51 -0.85
C ILE A 329 -21.88 -0.21 -2.17
N LEU A 330 -20.92 -1.13 -2.24
CA LEU A 330 -20.72 -1.96 -3.45
C LEU A 330 -21.93 -2.85 -3.72
N LYS A 331 -22.52 -3.46 -2.69
CA LYS A 331 -23.74 -4.29 -2.80
C LYS A 331 -24.96 -3.49 -3.23
N ASP A 332 -25.08 -2.22 -2.77
CA ASP A 332 -26.16 -1.31 -3.16
C ASP A 332 -25.99 -0.77 -4.59
N GLY A 333 -24.93 -1.18 -5.29
CA GLY A 333 -24.65 -0.90 -6.69
C GLY A 333 -24.03 0.45 -6.97
N TYR A 334 -23.47 1.16 -5.98
CA TYR A 334 -22.76 2.41 -6.23
C TYR A 334 -21.32 2.16 -6.68
N ARG A 335 -20.87 2.91 -7.69
CA ARG A 335 -19.55 2.75 -8.32
C ARG A 335 -18.94 4.09 -8.72
N THR A 336 -17.63 4.23 -8.52
CA THR A 336 -16.82 5.22 -9.22
C THR A 336 -16.51 4.75 -10.64
N VAL A 337 -15.96 5.63 -11.47
CA VAL A 337 -15.82 5.36 -12.92
C VAL A 337 -14.89 4.18 -13.23
N ASP A 338 -13.88 3.95 -12.38
CA ASP A 338 -12.86 2.89 -12.53
C ASP A 338 -13.39 1.47 -12.27
N ILE A 339 -14.43 1.35 -11.44
CA ILE A 339 -15.07 0.07 -11.07
C ILE A 339 -16.50 -0.02 -11.60
N MET A 340 -16.84 0.76 -12.63
CA MET A 340 -18.18 0.83 -13.16
C MET A 340 -18.57 -0.45 -13.88
N SER A 341 -19.77 -0.97 -13.62
CA SER A 341 -20.37 -2.12 -14.33
C SER A 341 -21.82 -1.86 -14.70
N GLU A 342 -22.37 -2.69 -15.59
CA GLU A 342 -23.74 -2.54 -16.07
C GLU A 342 -24.76 -2.66 -14.92
N GLY A 343 -25.77 -1.81 -14.94
CA GLY A 343 -26.80 -1.75 -13.90
C GLY A 343 -26.43 -1.00 -12.63
N CYS A 344 -25.18 -0.58 -12.48
CA CYS A 344 -24.69 0.17 -11.31
C CYS A 344 -24.93 1.67 -11.46
N LYS A 345 -24.89 2.36 -10.31
CA LYS A 345 -25.05 3.82 -10.20
C LYS A 345 -23.69 4.49 -10.10
N LYS A 346 -23.36 5.31 -11.08
CA LYS A 346 -22.12 6.09 -11.07
C LYS A 346 -22.20 7.21 -10.03
N VAL A 347 -21.15 7.35 -9.23
CA VAL A 347 -20.98 8.42 -8.24
C VAL A 347 -19.60 9.07 -8.38
N SER A 348 -19.49 10.29 -7.91
CA SER A 348 -18.24 11.05 -7.80
C SER A 348 -17.45 10.65 -6.56
N THR A 349 -16.22 11.19 -6.42
CA THR A 349 -15.35 10.99 -5.25
C THR A 349 -16.07 11.42 -3.96
N SER A 350 -16.63 12.64 -3.94
CA SER A 350 -17.31 13.18 -2.76
C SER A 350 -18.62 12.45 -2.44
N GLU A 351 -19.42 12.09 -3.46
CA GLU A 351 -20.63 11.30 -3.25
C GLU A 351 -20.32 9.92 -2.69
N MET A 352 -19.20 9.29 -3.09
CA MET A 352 -18.77 8.01 -2.53
C MET A 352 -18.42 8.15 -1.04
N GLY A 353 -17.70 9.19 -0.64
CA GLY A 353 -17.41 9.48 0.75
C GLY A 353 -18.67 9.71 1.59
N ASP A 354 -19.61 10.52 1.08
CA ASP A 354 -20.88 10.78 1.78
C ASP A 354 -21.73 9.51 1.95
N LEU A 355 -21.74 8.62 0.95
CA LEU A 355 -22.41 7.32 1.02
C LEU A 355 -21.77 6.40 2.06
N LEU A 356 -20.43 6.39 2.16
CA LEU A 356 -19.69 5.62 3.16
C LEU A 356 -20.00 6.11 4.58
N VAL A 357 -20.02 7.42 4.82
CA VAL A 357 -20.45 8.02 6.11
C VAL A 357 -21.85 7.57 6.46
N LYS A 358 -22.80 7.69 5.52
CA LYS A 358 -24.19 7.25 5.74
C LYS A 358 -24.31 5.73 6.00
N ALA A 359 -23.43 4.92 5.42
CA ALA A 359 -23.43 3.48 5.63
C ALA A 359 -22.88 3.06 7.01
N LEU A 360 -22.11 3.96 7.66
CA LEU A 360 -21.63 3.81 9.04
C LEU A 360 -22.72 4.14 10.08
N GLU A 361 -23.66 5.04 9.78
CA GLU A 361 -24.79 5.34 10.65
C GLU A 361 -25.66 4.08 10.91
#